data_34deeeb1c6839bcb1b3705da14b6559d
#
_entry.id   34deeeb1c6839bcb1b3705da14b6559d
#
_cell.length_a   1.000
_cell.length_b   1.000
_cell.length_c   1.000
_cell.angle_alpha   90.00
_cell.angle_beta   90.00
_cell.angle_gamma   90.00
#
_symmetry.space_group_name_H-M   'P 1'
#
loop_
_entity.id
_entity.type
_entity.pdbx_description
1 polymer ?
#
loop_
_entity_poly.entity_id
_entity_poly.type
_entity_poly.pdbx_seq_one_letter_code
_entity_poly.pdbx_strand_id
1 'polypeptide(L)'
;MASSLKPLDQQVIVITGASSGIGLATAQDAAQGGATLVLVARSGEVLEAIVDGLATGGHEAIHVVADVSDRAQVEEVARRAIAHFGRIDTWINCAGSTIYGRLDEVTEEDSRRLFDINFWGMVNGSLAALPHLRMTGGALVNVGSEASELAIPLQGMYSASKHAVKGFTDALRIEVAHVEGEAVSISLIEPAAVDTPLPQHARNYLAHEPTLPAPRLDPHQVADAILQAATTPTRSLKVAMEKLIPGMVDVLSVFQAPRNPAGTLFKPGSEGRIYGHGSKAG
;
A
#
# COMPACT_ATOMS: atom_id res chain seq x y z
N MET A 1 0.37 -20.43 22.71
CA MET A 1 -0.45 -20.82 21.54
C MET A 1 -0.44 -19.62 20.61
N ALA A 2 -0.05 -19.77 19.35
CA ALA A 2 -0.17 -18.67 18.40
C ALA A 2 -1.64 -18.28 18.32
N SER A 3 -1.96 -17.00 18.56
CA SER A 3 -3.31 -16.48 18.43
C SER A 3 -3.70 -16.60 16.95
N SER A 4 -4.80 -17.28 16.66
CA SER A 4 -5.34 -17.30 15.31
C SER A 4 -5.97 -15.93 15.02
N LEU A 5 -5.57 -15.29 13.92
CA LEU A 5 -6.25 -14.09 13.44
C LEU A 5 -7.71 -14.45 13.09
N LYS A 6 -8.58 -13.44 13.12
CA LYS A 6 -9.99 -13.63 12.77
C LYS A 6 -10.17 -13.86 11.27
N PRO A 7 -11.23 -14.57 10.84
CA PRO A 7 -11.65 -14.57 9.45
C PRO A 7 -12.12 -13.17 9.01
N LEU A 8 -12.09 -12.88 7.70
CA LEU A 8 -12.36 -11.55 7.15
C LEU A 8 -13.72 -10.98 7.55
N ASP A 9 -14.77 -11.81 7.56
CA ASP A 9 -16.14 -11.45 7.92
C ASP A 9 -16.33 -11.02 9.40
N GLN A 10 -15.28 -11.10 10.19
CA GLN A 10 -15.25 -10.68 11.60
C GLN A 10 -14.25 -9.53 11.84
N GLN A 11 -13.71 -8.95 10.79
CA GLN A 11 -12.68 -7.92 10.89
C GLN A 11 -13.17 -6.53 10.50
N VAL A 12 -12.67 -5.53 11.23
CA VAL A 12 -12.61 -4.13 10.81
C VAL A 12 -11.23 -3.86 10.28
N ILE A 13 -11.13 -3.55 8.97
CA ILE A 13 -9.87 -3.39 8.25
C ILE A 13 -9.69 -1.95 7.81
N VAL A 14 -8.60 -1.32 8.23
CA VAL A 14 -8.18 0.00 7.74
C VAL A 14 -7.22 -0.17 6.58
N ILE A 15 -7.46 0.50 5.44
CA ILE A 15 -6.62 0.41 4.24
C ILE A 15 -6.20 1.81 3.81
N THR A 16 -4.91 2.13 3.89
CA THR A 16 -4.37 3.38 3.35
C THR A 16 -4.03 3.21 1.85
N GLY A 17 -4.19 4.28 1.06
CA GLY A 17 -4.00 4.20 -0.38
C GLY A 17 -5.13 3.48 -1.12
N ALA A 18 -6.35 3.45 -0.53
CA ALA A 18 -7.49 2.69 -1.01
C ALA A 18 -8.15 3.26 -2.29
N SER A 19 -7.70 4.39 -2.82
CA SER A 19 -8.32 5.04 -3.99
C SER A 19 -7.91 4.44 -5.34
N SER A 20 -6.88 3.59 -5.41
CA SER A 20 -6.41 2.99 -6.67
C SER A 20 -5.51 1.78 -6.46
N GLY A 21 -5.21 1.06 -7.56
CA GLY A 21 -4.22 -0.01 -7.62
C GLY A 21 -4.44 -1.11 -6.57
N ILE A 22 -3.35 -1.53 -5.92
CA ILE A 22 -3.37 -2.60 -4.91
C ILE A 22 -4.33 -2.30 -3.76
N GLY A 23 -4.34 -1.04 -3.25
CA GLY A 23 -5.20 -0.66 -2.13
C GLY A 23 -6.69 -0.77 -2.47
N LEU A 24 -7.09 -0.39 -3.68
CA LEU A 24 -8.48 -0.53 -4.16
C LEU A 24 -8.85 -2.00 -4.41
N ALA A 25 -7.95 -2.78 -5.04
CA ALA A 25 -8.16 -4.22 -5.22
C ALA A 25 -8.34 -4.91 -3.86
N THR A 26 -7.46 -4.61 -2.88
CA THR A 26 -7.55 -5.14 -1.52
C THR A 26 -8.89 -4.77 -0.85
N ALA A 27 -9.36 -3.53 -1.05
CA ALA A 27 -10.65 -3.09 -0.48
C ALA A 27 -11.82 -3.88 -1.08
N GLN A 28 -11.82 -4.11 -2.39
CA GLN A 28 -12.88 -4.89 -3.06
C GLN A 28 -12.88 -6.35 -2.62
N ASP A 29 -11.71 -6.99 -2.58
CA ASP A 29 -11.59 -8.39 -2.19
C ASP A 29 -11.91 -8.60 -0.70
N ALA A 30 -11.50 -7.67 0.18
CA ALA A 30 -11.85 -7.70 1.59
C ALA A 30 -13.35 -7.53 1.82
N ALA A 31 -14.02 -6.63 1.07
CA ALA A 31 -15.47 -6.46 1.10
C ALA A 31 -16.20 -7.73 0.65
N GLN A 32 -15.75 -8.36 -0.43
CA GLN A 32 -16.29 -9.65 -0.89
C GLN A 32 -16.10 -10.75 0.16
N GLY A 33 -15.02 -10.71 0.93
CA GLY A 33 -14.76 -11.57 2.08
C GLY A 33 -15.59 -11.24 3.32
N GLY A 34 -16.47 -10.23 3.26
CA GLY A 34 -17.37 -9.83 4.36
C GLY A 34 -16.75 -8.88 5.40
N ALA A 35 -15.55 -8.36 5.16
CA ALA A 35 -14.90 -7.43 6.09
C ALA A 35 -15.60 -6.06 6.10
N THR A 36 -15.60 -5.42 7.27
CA THR A 36 -15.98 -4.00 7.44
C THR A 36 -14.77 -3.12 7.19
N LEU A 37 -14.92 -2.03 6.41
CA LEU A 37 -13.79 -1.31 5.86
C LEU A 37 -13.71 0.16 6.31
N VAL A 38 -12.48 0.64 6.51
CA VAL A 38 -12.14 2.05 6.62
C VAL A 38 -11.15 2.38 5.51
N LEU A 39 -11.62 3.08 4.48
CA LEU A 39 -10.85 3.41 3.29
C LEU A 39 -10.19 4.78 3.44
N VAL A 40 -8.88 4.84 3.23
CA VAL A 40 -8.09 6.05 3.48
C VAL A 40 -7.32 6.46 2.24
N ALA A 41 -7.50 7.69 1.79
CA ALA A 41 -6.72 8.34 0.74
C ALA A 41 -6.89 9.86 0.81
N ARG A 42 -6.19 10.59 -0.07
CA ARG A 42 -6.29 12.06 -0.14
C ARG A 42 -7.47 12.56 -0.99
N SER A 43 -8.00 11.72 -1.89
CA SER A 43 -9.11 12.08 -2.79
C SER A 43 -10.45 11.67 -2.16
N GLY A 44 -11.16 12.63 -1.56
CA GLY A 44 -12.46 12.40 -0.90
C GLY A 44 -13.52 11.93 -1.89
N GLU A 45 -13.65 12.61 -3.03
CA GLU A 45 -14.66 12.27 -4.05
C GLU A 45 -14.50 10.84 -4.58
N VAL A 46 -13.26 10.40 -4.80
CA VAL A 46 -12.98 9.02 -5.24
C VAL A 46 -13.35 8.01 -4.15
N LEU A 47 -12.98 8.31 -2.89
CA LEU A 47 -13.31 7.42 -1.77
C LEU A 47 -14.82 7.32 -1.54
N GLU A 48 -15.55 8.44 -1.64
CA GLU A 48 -17.00 8.49 -1.52
C GLU A 48 -17.66 7.59 -2.58
N ALA A 49 -17.26 7.74 -3.85
CA ALA A 49 -17.78 6.89 -4.93
C ALA A 49 -17.48 5.40 -4.72
N ILE A 50 -16.31 5.04 -4.16
CA ILE A 50 -15.96 3.65 -3.84
C ILE A 50 -16.87 3.13 -2.72
N VAL A 51 -17.05 3.91 -1.64
CA VAL A 51 -17.92 3.51 -0.51
C VAL A 51 -19.36 3.34 -0.96
N ASP A 52 -19.89 4.24 -1.78
CA ASP A 52 -21.25 4.13 -2.34
C ASP A 52 -21.41 2.87 -3.20
N GLY A 53 -20.39 2.54 -4.01
CA GLY A 53 -20.36 1.30 -4.78
C GLY A 53 -20.37 0.06 -3.90
N LEU A 54 -19.58 0.03 -2.83
CA LEU A 54 -19.54 -1.05 -1.86
C LEU A 54 -20.87 -1.18 -1.11
N ALA A 55 -21.47 -0.09 -0.69
CA ALA A 55 -22.77 -0.07 -0.02
C ALA A 55 -23.90 -0.63 -0.92
N THR A 56 -23.86 -0.31 -2.22
CA THR A 56 -24.80 -0.88 -3.21
C THR A 56 -24.64 -2.40 -3.31
N GLY A 57 -23.41 -2.93 -3.11
CA GLY A 57 -23.12 -4.36 -3.02
C GLY A 57 -23.47 -4.99 -1.66
N GLY A 58 -23.98 -4.22 -0.70
CA GLY A 58 -24.34 -4.69 0.65
C GLY A 58 -23.14 -4.79 1.59
N HIS A 59 -22.00 -4.16 1.28
CA HIS A 59 -20.81 -4.16 2.10
C HIS A 59 -20.73 -2.91 2.99
N GLU A 60 -20.21 -3.06 4.20
CA GLU A 60 -20.10 -1.97 5.17
C GLU A 60 -18.72 -1.30 5.07
N ALA A 61 -18.71 -0.02 4.75
CA ALA A 61 -17.49 0.77 4.64
C ALA A 61 -17.70 2.24 5.00
N ILE A 62 -16.65 2.86 5.56
CA ILE A 62 -16.54 4.32 5.66
C ILE A 62 -15.26 4.78 4.97
N HIS A 63 -15.21 6.06 4.63
CA HIS A 63 -13.97 6.67 4.17
C HIS A 63 -13.47 7.78 5.09
N VAL A 64 -12.16 7.97 5.09
CA VAL A 64 -11.47 9.05 5.80
C VAL A 64 -10.46 9.69 4.87
N VAL A 65 -10.63 10.98 4.60
CA VAL A 65 -9.66 11.75 3.81
C VAL A 65 -8.46 12.05 4.69
N ALA A 66 -7.28 11.57 4.28
CA ALA A 66 -6.04 11.82 5.01
C ALA A 66 -4.81 11.75 4.09
N ASP A 67 -3.82 12.60 4.35
CA ASP A 67 -2.45 12.44 3.87
C ASP A 67 -1.67 11.62 4.91
N VAL A 68 -1.17 10.45 4.52
CA VAL A 68 -0.46 9.55 5.43
C VAL A 68 0.84 10.16 5.99
N SER A 69 1.41 11.15 5.31
CA SER A 69 2.59 11.87 5.79
C SER A 69 2.30 12.80 6.98
N ASP A 70 1.05 13.14 7.20
CA ASP A 70 0.60 13.94 8.34
C ASP A 70 0.14 12.99 9.47
N ARG A 71 0.95 12.94 10.52
CA ARG A 71 0.71 12.07 11.67
C ARG A 71 -0.63 12.33 12.34
N ALA A 72 -1.05 13.59 12.49
CA ALA A 72 -2.29 13.93 13.16
C ALA A 72 -3.51 13.44 12.34
N GLN A 73 -3.44 13.53 11.01
CA GLN A 73 -4.50 13.00 10.15
C GLN A 73 -4.58 11.46 10.25
N VAL A 74 -3.44 10.77 10.36
CA VAL A 74 -3.42 9.30 10.51
C VAL A 74 -3.95 8.87 11.89
N GLU A 75 -3.63 9.59 12.96
CA GLU A 75 -4.21 9.37 14.29
C GLU A 75 -5.74 9.59 14.27
N GLU A 76 -6.22 10.59 13.52
CA GLU A 76 -7.65 10.83 13.31
C GLU A 76 -8.33 9.66 12.56
N VAL A 77 -7.65 9.01 11.60
CA VAL A 77 -8.17 7.79 10.95
C VAL A 77 -8.47 6.71 11.99
N ALA A 78 -7.50 6.41 12.87
CA ALA A 78 -7.69 5.40 13.92
C ALA A 78 -8.84 5.79 14.85
N ARG A 79 -8.90 7.06 15.28
CA ARG A 79 -9.97 7.57 16.13
C ARG A 79 -11.34 7.41 15.47
N ARG A 80 -11.49 7.71 14.19
CA ARG A 80 -12.75 7.57 13.45
C ARG A 80 -13.15 6.11 13.27
N ALA A 81 -12.20 5.23 12.98
CA ALA A 81 -12.45 3.79 12.90
C ALA A 81 -13.00 3.26 14.24
N ILE A 82 -12.37 3.61 15.36
CA ILE A 82 -12.83 3.22 16.70
C ILE A 82 -14.17 3.85 17.05
N ALA A 83 -14.40 5.13 16.74
CA ALA A 83 -15.66 5.80 17.04
C ALA A 83 -16.85 5.18 16.28
N HIS A 84 -16.61 4.68 15.06
CA HIS A 84 -17.66 4.13 14.21
C HIS A 84 -17.89 2.62 14.45
N PHE A 85 -16.81 1.84 14.52
CA PHE A 85 -16.87 0.37 14.57
C PHE A 85 -16.43 -0.25 15.91
N GLY A 86 -15.92 0.56 16.83
CA GLY A 86 -15.50 0.11 18.16
C GLY A 86 -14.16 -0.64 18.20
N ARG A 87 -13.58 -0.98 17.05
CA ARG A 87 -12.38 -1.81 16.96
C ARG A 87 -11.60 -1.62 15.65
N ILE A 88 -10.35 -2.07 15.65
CA ILE A 88 -9.52 -2.29 14.47
C ILE A 88 -8.91 -3.68 14.62
N ASP A 89 -9.12 -4.56 13.63
CA ASP A 89 -8.55 -5.91 13.61
C ASP A 89 -7.34 -6.01 12.69
N THR A 90 -7.36 -5.28 11.57
CA THR A 90 -6.23 -5.22 10.64
C THR A 90 -6.00 -3.78 10.17
N TRP A 91 -4.72 -3.41 10.09
CA TRP A 91 -4.30 -2.15 9.48
C TRP A 91 -3.34 -2.44 8.32
N ILE A 92 -3.67 -1.92 7.13
CA ILE A 92 -2.90 -2.13 5.91
C ILE A 92 -2.29 -0.80 5.46
N ASN A 93 -0.98 -0.68 5.55
CA ASN A 93 -0.22 0.44 5.01
C ASN A 93 0.10 0.15 3.54
N CYS A 94 -0.79 0.57 2.63
CA CYS A 94 -0.65 0.40 1.18
C CYS A 94 -0.43 1.72 0.43
N ALA A 95 -0.59 2.87 1.08
CA ALA A 95 -0.31 4.17 0.47
C ALA A 95 1.16 4.25 0.06
N GLY A 96 1.41 4.67 -1.18
CA GLY A 96 2.76 4.82 -1.71
C GLY A 96 2.78 5.60 -3.02
N SER A 97 3.97 6.05 -3.37
CA SER A 97 4.27 6.75 -4.63
C SER A 97 5.63 6.32 -5.15
N THR A 98 5.97 6.71 -6.37
CA THR A 98 7.30 6.48 -6.95
C THR A 98 7.79 7.70 -7.71
N ILE A 99 9.10 7.75 -7.94
CA ILE A 99 9.77 8.76 -8.77
C ILE A 99 10.59 8.02 -9.81
N TYR A 100 10.47 8.43 -11.06
CA TYR A 100 11.36 8.01 -12.15
C TYR A 100 12.28 9.14 -12.54
N GLY A 101 13.58 8.93 -12.39
CA GLY A 101 14.61 9.89 -12.73
C GLY A 101 15.99 9.43 -12.29
N ARG A 102 17.04 10.04 -12.83
CA ARG A 102 18.40 9.86 -12.37
C ARG A 102 18.56 10.48 -10.98
N LEU A 103 19.38 9.88 -10.12
CA LEU A 103 19.58 10.37 -8.73
C LEU A 103 20.11 11.81 -8.69
N ASP A 104 20.90 12.23 -9.69
CA ASP A 104 21.45 13.56 -9.80
C ASP A 104 20.47 14.60 -10.40
N GLU A 105 19.31 14.16 -10.91
CA GLU A 105 18.26 15.01 -11.47
C GLU A 105 17.07 15.20 -10.54
N VAL A 106 16.79 14.20 -9.69
CA VAL A 106 15.65 14.22 -8.74
C VAL A 106 15.93 15.26 -7.66
N THR A 107 15.00 16.22 -7.50
CA THR A 107 15.14 17.29 -6.52
C THR A 107 15.07 16.74 -5.08
N GLU A 108 15.71 17.49 -4.15
CA GLU A 108 15.62 17.18 -2.74
C GLU A 108 14.19 17.25 -2.22
N GLU A 109 13.39 18.20 -2.68
CA GLU A 109 11.98 18.36 -2.31
C GLU A 109 11.16 17.13 -2.68
N ASP A 110 11.26 16.67 -3.94
CA ASP A 110 10.56 15.47 -4.41
C ASP A 110 11.03 14.22 -3.65
N SER A 111 12.33 14.11 -3.39
CA SER A 111 12.92 13.01 -2.63
C SER A 111 12.40 12.97 -1.19
N ARG A 112 12.36 14.10 -0.49
CA ARG A 112 11.80 14.22 0.86
C ARG A 112 10.32 13.86 0.87
N ARG A 113 9.54 14.41 -0.07
CA ARG A 113 8.11 14.12 -0.17
C ARG A 113 7.85 12.63 -0.43
N LEU A 114 8.67 11.97 -1.23
CA LEU A 114 8.56 10.53 -1.44
C LEU A 114 8.76 9.74 -0.14
N PHE A 115 9.78 10.11 0.66
CA PHE A 115 10.03 9.50 1.97
C PHE A 115 8.90 9.81 2.96
N ASP A 116 8.35 11.01 2.94
CA ASP A 116 7.22 11.37 3.80
C ASP A 116 6.01 10.47 3.53
N ILE A 117 5.74 10.15 2.26
CA ILE A 117 4.64 9.26 1.90
C ILE A 117 4.98 7.79 2.19
N ASN A 118 6.09 7.28 1.59
CA ASN A 118 6.37 5.85 1.57
C ASN A 118 6.85 5.31 2.92
N PHE A 119 7.69 6.07 3.61
CA PHE A 119 8.31 5.66 4.87
C PHE A 119 7.57 6.26 6.07
N TRP A 120 7.54 7.58 6.21
CA TRP A 120 6.89 8.19 7.37
C TRP A 120 5.39 7.93 7.40
N GLY A 121 4.71 7.88 6.24
CA GLY A 121 3.31 7.50 6.17
C GLY A 121 3.04 6.09 6.70
N MET A 122 3.90 5.14 6.36
CA MET A 122 3.83 3.77 6.88
C MET A 122 4.15 3.72 8.39
N VAL A 123 5.17 4.48 8.84
CA VAL A 123 5.50 4.60 10.28
C VAL A 123 4.31 5.18 11.06
N ASN A 124 3.72 6.27 10.58
CA ASN A 124 2.55 6.90 11.20
C ASN A 124 1.39 5.91 11.32
N GLY A 125 1.05 5.19 10.24
CA GLY A 125 -0.01 4.18 10.23
C GLY A 125 0.28 3.03 11.19
N SER A 126 1.52 2.52 11.18
CA SER A 126 1.93 1.43 12.09
C SER A 126 1.80 1.82 13.55
N LEU A 127 2.28 3.01 13.92
CA LEU A 127 2.26 3.47 15.31
C LEU A 127 0.85 3.86 15.77
N ALA A 128 0.01 4.42 14.89
CA ALA A 128 -1.38 4.71 15.20
C ALA A 128 -2.23 3.44 15.37
N ALA A 129 -1.95 2.40 14.58
CA ALA A 129 -2.67 1.13 14.64
C ALA A 129 -2.30 0.29 15.86
N LEU A 130 -1.03 0.28 16.25
CA LEU A 130 -0.47 -0.68 17.21
C LEU A 130 -1.23 -0.76 18.55
N PRO A 131 -1.63 0.36 19.22
CA PRO A 131 -2.41 0.29 20.46
C PRO A 131 -3.74 -0.46 20.31
N HIS A 132 -4.40 -0.31 19.16
CA HIS A 132 -5.69 -0.95 18.88
C HIS A 132 -5.53 -2.41 18.48
N LEU A 133 -4.50 -2.73 17.70
CA LEU A 133 -4.17 -4.11 17.31
C LEU A 133 -3.76 -4.96 18.51
N ARG A 134 -3.11 -4.37 19.52
CA ARG A 134 -2.81 -5.02 20.79
C ARG A 134 -4.08 -5.49 21.51
N MET A 135 -5.12 -4.68 21.50
CA MET A 135 -6.40 -5.01 22.14
C MET A 135 -7.15 -6.13 21.42
N THR A 136 -6.98 -6.26 20.12
CA THR A 136 -7.70 -7.25 19.30
C THR A 136 -6.89 -8.51 19.02
N GLY A 137 -5.57 -8.50 19.25
CA GLY A 137 -4.67 -9.56 18.78
C GLY A 137 -4.60 -9.58 17.24
N GLY A 138 -4.65 -8.41 16.60
CA GLY A 138 -4.86 -8.25 15.18
C GLY A 138 -3.60 -8.27 14.33
N ALA A 139 -3.70 -7.78 13.09
CA ALA A 139 -2.63 -7.77 12.09
C ALA A 139 -2.26 -6.37 11.61
N LEU A 140 -0.96 -6.12 11.47
CA LEU A 140 -0.37 -4.99 10.76
C LEU A 140 0.27 -5.50 9.48
N VAL A 141 -0.15 -4.98 8.33
CA VAL A 141 0.38 -5.36 7.02
C VAL A 141 1.00 -4.14 6.36
N ASN A 142 2.31 -4.18 6.15
CA ASN A 142 3.06 -3.14 5.44
C ASN A 142 3.34 -3.59 4.01
N VAL A 143 2.99 -2.77 3.02
CA VAL A 143 3.25 -3.06 1.61
C VAL A 143 4.59 -2.47 1.21
N GLY A 144 5.59 -3.32 1.08
CA GLY A 144 6.91 -3.05 0.55
C GLY A 144 6.94 -3.08 -0.97
N SER A 145 7.95 -3.72 -1.51
CA SER A 145 8.20 -4.00 -2.93
C SER A 145 9.38 -4.96 -3.04
N GLU A 146 9.61 -5.59 -4.19
CA GLU A 146 10.93 -6.18 -4.48
C GLU A 146 12.06 -5.14 -4.38
N ALA A 147 11.73 -3.86 -4.60
CA ALA A 147 12.65 -2.74 -4.37
C ALA A 147 13.04 -2.54 -2.88
N SER A 148 12.48 -3.31 -1.96
CA SER A 148 12.92 -3.36 -0.56
C SER A 148 14.22 -4.16 -0.39
N GLU A 149 14.62 -4.95 -1.39
CA GLU A 149 15.84 -5.77 -1.40
C GLU A 149 16.74 -5.48 -2.60
N LEU A 150 16.19 -4.90 -3.67
CA LEU A 150 16.90 -4.62 -4.92
C LEU A 150 16.91 -3.13 -5.22
N ALA A 151 18.00 -2.64 -5.80
CA ALA A 151 18.08 -1.30 -6.35
C ALA A 151 17.57 -1.31 -7.80
N ILE A 152 16.54 -0.52 -8.08
CA ILE A 152 15.96 -0.40 -9.42
C ILE A 152 16.54 0.86 -10.09
N PRO A 153 17.18 0.76 -11.28
CA PRO A 153 17.65 1.92 -12.03
C PRO A 153 16.53 2.92 -12.27
N LEU A 154 16.84 4.23 -12.22
CA LEU A 154 15.91 5.35 -12.35
C LEU A 154 14.83 5.44 -11.25
N GLN A 155 14.84 4.53 -10.29
CA GLN A 155 13.98 4.53 -9.11
C GLN A 155 14.80 4.51 -7.81
N GLY A 156 15.97 5.15 -7.78
CA GLY A 156 16.90 5.06 -6.65
C GLY A 156 16.29 5.54 -5.33
N MET A 157 15.58 6.69 -5.33
CA MET A 157 14.93 7.20 -4.12
C MET A 157 13.73 6.32 -3.69
N TYR A 158 13.00 5.74 -4.65
CA TYR A 158 11.96 4.76 -4.37
C TYR A 158 12.54 3.51 -3.70
N SER A 159 13.60 2.92 -4.29
CA SER A 159 14.29 1.76 -3.71
C SER A 159 14.78 2.06 -2.30
N ALA A 160 15.43 3.21 -2.07
CA ALA A 160 15.87 3.63 -0.74
C ALA A 160 14.70 3.70 0.26
N SER A 161 13.56 4.29 -0.15
CA SER A 161 12.37 4.38 0.71
C SER A 161 11.81 3.00 1.05
N LYS A 162 11.80 2.05 0.11
CA LYS A 162 11.30 0.69 0.32
C LYS A 162 12.26 -0.18 1.16
N HIS A 163 13.59 0.03 1.07
CA HIS A 163 14.53 -0.56 2.02
C HIS A 163 14.29 -0.06 3.45
N ALA A 164 14.00 1.24 3.62
CA ALA A 164 13.66 1.81 4.92
C ALA A 164 12.36 1.20 5.49
N VAL A 165 11.33 1.00 4.65
CA VAL A 165 10.08 0.31 5.01
C VAL A 165 10.36 -1.11 5.54
N LYS A 166 11.22 -1.87 4.86
CA LYS A 166 11.60 -3.21 5.31
C LYS A 166 12.32 -3.17 6.66
N GLY A 167 13.35 -2.34 6.77
CA GLY A 167 14.13 -2.22 8.00
C GLY A 167 13.27 -1.87 9.22
N PHE A 168 12.36 -0.90 9.08
CA PHE A 168 11.43 -0.52 10.14
C PHE A 168 10.45 -1.67 10.47
N THR A 169 9.88 -2.32 9.46
CA THR A 169 8.92 -3.42 9.68
C THR A 169 9.57 -4.59 10.40
N ASP A 170 10.81 -4.94 10.04
CA ASP A 170 11.56 -6.02 10.70
C ASP A 170 11.89 -5.65 12.16
N ALA A 171 12.31 -4.40 12.43
CA ALA A 171 12.58 -3.92 13.78
C ALA A 171 11.32 -3.94 14.65
N LEU A 172 10.22 -3.36 14.16
CA LEU A 172 8.94 -3.32 14.88
C LEU A 172 8.42 -4.72 15.21
N ARG A 173 8.55 -5.66 14.29
CA ARG A 173 8.18 -7.07 14.52
C ARG A 173 8.98 -7.70 15.65
N ILE A 174 10.29 -7.45 15.70
CA ILE A 174 11.16 -7.96 16.77
C ILE A 174 10.77 -7.35 18.11
N GLU A 175 10.55 -6.04 18.16
CA GLU A 175 10.15 -5.33 19.38
C GLU A 175 8.82 -5.88 19.93
N VAL A 176 7.79 -5.98 19.08
CA VAL A 176 6.47 -6.49 19.48
C VAL A 176 6.54 -7.95 19.93
N ALA A 177 7.30 -8.80 19.23
CA ALA A 177 7.40 -10.22 19.57
C ALA A 177 8.22 -10.50 20.83
N HIS A 178 9.31 -9.77 21.05
CA HIS A 178 10.27 -10.10 22.09
C HIS A 178 10.19 -9.23 23.35
N VAL A 179 9.82 -7.96 23.19
CA VAL A 179 9.80 -7.02 24.34
C VAL A 179 8.46 -7.06 25.07
N GLU A 180 7.38 -7.23 24.36
CA GLU A 180 6.03 -7.05 24.89
C GLU A 180 5.23 -8.38 24.99
N GLY A 181 5.73 -9.46 24.40
CA GLY A 181 5.04 -10.76 24.41
C GLY A 181 3.67 -10.74 23.72
N GLU A 182 3.49 -9.82 22.75
CA GLU A 182 2.19 -9.49 22.19
C GLU A 182 1.76 -10.38 21.05
N ALA A 183 0.44 -10.53 20.93
CA ALA A 183 -0.21 -11.33 19.90
C ALA A 183 -0.50 -10.55 18.60
N VAL A 184 0.24 -9.47 18.30
CA VAL A 184 0.07 -8.72 17.05
C VAL A 184 0.90 -9.34 15.94
N SER A 185 0.25 -9.72 14.84
CA SER A 185 0.94 -10.20 13.64
C SER A 185 1.42 -9.01 12.80
N ILE A 186 2.72 -8.96 12.47
CA ILE A 186 3.30 -7.90 11.62
C ILE A 186 3.90 -8.52 10.38
N SER A 187 3.34 -8.17 9.22
CA SER A 187 3.72 -8.73 7.92
C SER A 187 4.27 -7.67 6.98
N LEU A 188 5.24 -8.07 6.15
CA LEU A 188 5.72 -7.30 5.01
C LEU A 188 5.31 -8.02 3.72
N ILE A 189 4.61 -7.34 2.83
CA ILE A 189 4.26 -7.85 1.50
C ILE A 189 5.19 -7.18 0.49
N GLU A 190 5.91 -7.97 -0.29
CA GLU A 190 6.93 -7.50 -1.24
C GLU A 190 6.54 -7.91 -2.67
N PRO A 191 5.65 -7.13 -3.32
CA PRO A 191 5.27 -7.43 -4.69
C PRO A 191 6.37 -7.07 -5.69
N ALA A 192 6.48 -7.86 -6.75
CA ALA A 192 7.20 -7.53 -7.97
C ALA A 192 6.45 -6.46 -8.79
N ALA A 193 6.69 -6.36 -10.10
CA ALA A 193 5.96 -5.44 -10.97
C ALA A 193 4.47 -5.79 -11.01
N VAL A 194 3.61 -4.84 -10.62
CA VAL A 194 2.14 -5.00 -10.57
C VAL A 194 1.48 -4.06 -11.56
N ASP A 195 0.48 -4.54 -12.29
CA ASP A 195 -0.24 -3.77 -13.28
C ASP A 195 -1.22 -2.77 -12.63
N THR A 196 -0.69 -1.66 -12.15
CA THR A 196 -1.41 -0.60 -11.44
C THR A 196 -1.17 0.76 -12.07
N PRO A 197 -1.95 1.80 -11.72
CA PRO A 197 -1.70 3.18 -12.13
C PRO A 197 -0.44 3.83 -11.52
N LEU A 198 0.35 3.12 -10.72
CA LEU A 198 1.52 3.69 -10.04
C LEU A 198 2.51 4.39 -10.98
N PRO A 199 2.85 3.86 -12.17
CA PRO A 199 3.72 4.57 -13.13
C PRO A 199 3.10 5.88 -13.65
N GLN A 200 1.80 5.91 -13.89
CA GLN A 200 1.08 7.11 -14.35
C GLN A 200 0.97 8.18 -13.24
N HIS A 201 0.92 7.74 -12.00
CA HIS A 201 0.87 8.60 -10.82
C HIS A 201 2.26 9.08 -10.36
N ALA A 202 3.33 8.52 -10.92
CA ALA A 202 4.70 8.82 -10.54
C ALA A 202 5.10 10.26 -10.85
N ARG A 203 5.95 10.84 -9.99
CA ARG A 203 6.76 12.00 -10.39
C ARG A 203 7.78 11.53 -11.42
N ASN A 204 7.78 12.13 -12.61
CA ASN A 204 8.54 11.61 -13.73
C ASN A 204 9.48 12.66 -14.32
N TYR A 205 10.78 12.40 -14.23
CA TYR A 205 11.86 13.21 -14.83
C TYR A 205 12.27 12.72 -16.22
N LEU A 206 11.77 11.54 -16.65
CA LEU A 206 12.07 10.99 -17.96
C LEU A 206 11.30 11.71 -19.06
N ALA A 207 11.76 11.57 -20.32
CA ALA A 207 11.10 12.16 -21.47
C ALA A 207 9.74 11.50 -21.79
N HIS A 208 9.52 10.28 -21.32
CA HIS A 208 8.37 9.45 -21.64
C HIS A 208 7.75 8.83 -20.38
N GLU A 209 6.53 8.31 -20.49
CA GLU A 209 5.90 7.54 -19.40
C GLU A 209 6.69 6.23 -19.19
N PRO A 210 7.05 5.91 -17.94
CA PRO A 210 7.76 4.67 -17.64
C PRO A 210 6.82 3.48 -17.79
N THR A 211 7.37 2.38 -18.27
CA THR A 211 6.68 1.10 -18.37
C THR A 211 7.26 0.12 -17.37
N LEU A 212 6.38 -0.62 -16.72
CA LEU A 212 6.80 -1.74 -15.90
C LEU A 212 7.24 -2.92 -16.79
N PRO A 213 8.27 -3.67 -16.39
CA PRO A 213 8.67 -4.88 -17.10
C PRO A 213 7.52 -5.90 -17.13
N ALA A 214 7.49 -6.70 -18.19
CA ALA A 214 6.60 -7.85 -18.27
C ALA A 214 7.35 -9.13 -17.84
N PRO A 215 6.67 -10.11 -17.26
CA PRO A 215 5.24 -10.13 -16.94
C PRO A 215 4.90 -9.31 -15.70
N ARG A 216 3.67 -8.80 -15.62
CA ARG A 216 3.16 -8.03 -14.47
C ARG A 216 2.18 -8.88 -13.69
N LEU A 217 2.20 -8.73 -12.36
CA LEU A 217 1.20 -9.31 -11.48
C LEU A 217 -0.14 -8.58 -11.62
N ASP A 218 -1.22 -9.33 -11.50
CA ASP A 218 -2.53 -8.75 -11.30
C ASP A 218 -2.61 -8.12 -9.89
N PRO A 219 -3.16 -6.91 -9.70
CA PRO A 219 -3.34 -6.31 -8.40
C PRO A 219 -4.09 -7.19 -7.39
N HIS A 220 -5.04 -8.01 -7.83
CA HIS A 220 -5.77 -8.96 -6.99
C HIS A 220 -4.88 -10.08 -6.44
N GLN A 221 -3.83 -10.52 -7.14
CA GLN A 221 -2.85 -11.48 -6.60
C GLN A 221 -2.09 -10.90 -5.40
N VAL A 222 -1.84 -9.58 -5.42
CA VAL A 222 -1.22 -8.90 -4.27
C VAL A 222 -2.23 -8.69 -3.15
N ALA A 223 -3.48 -8.37 -3.49
CA ALA A 223 -4.58 -8.28 -2.53
C ALA A 223 -4.79 -9.61 -1.80
N ASP A 224 -4.77 -10.75 -2.50
CA ASP A 224 -4.84 -12.08 -1.90
C ASP A 224 -3.73 -12.30 -0.86
N ALA A 225 -2.48 -11.94 -1.19
CA ALA A 225 -1.37 -12.08 -0.25
C ALA A 225 -1.52 -11.16 0.98
N ILE A 226 -2.04 -9.94 0.80
CA ILE A 226 -2.35 -9.00 1.89
C ILE A 226 -3.43 -9.60 2.79
N LEU A 227 -4.52 -10.10 2.23
CA LEU A 227 -5.64 -10.69 2.98
C LEU A 227 -5.27 -12.03 3.63
N GLN A 228 -4.39 -12.81 3.01
CA GLN A 228 -3.80 -13.97 3.64
C GLN A 228 -3.01 -13.55 4.90
N ALA A 229 -2.20 -12.50 4.85
CA ALA A 229 -1.46 -11.99 6.01
C ALA A 229 -2.39 -11.38 7.08
N ALA A 230 -3.59 -10.90 6.70
CA ALA A 230 -4.61 -10.41 7.62
C ALA A 230 -5.36 -11.53 8.35
N THR A 231 -5.32 -12.78 7.85
CA THR A 231 -6.02 -13.93 8.42
C THR A 231 -5.11 -15.03 8.94
N THR A 232 -3.86 -15.03 8.49
CA THR A 232 -2.86 -16.05 8.89
C THR A 232 -1.55 -15.34 9.27
N PRO A 233 -1.05 -15.53 10.50
CA PRO A 233 0.21 -14.91 10.93
C PRO A 233 1.34 -15.24 9.96
N THR A 234 1.90 -14.23 9.33
CA THR A 234 2.92 -14.37 8.28
C THR A 234 3.98 -13.29 8.48
N ARG A 235 5.26 -13.66 8.33
CA ARG A 235 6.37 -12.72 8.51
C ARG A 235 6.60 -11.84 7.28
N SER A 236 6.69 -12.48 6.12
CA SER A 236 6.92 -11.82 4.83
C SER A 236 6.36 -12.70 3.71
N LEU A 237 5.71 -12.07 2.74
CA LEU A 237 5.25 -12.72 1.52
C LEU A 237 5.83 -11.97 0.32
N LYS A 238 6.66 -12.67 -0.47
CA LYS A 238 7.11 -12.20 -1.77
C LYS A 238 6.10 -12.62 -2.81
N VAL A 239 5.45 -11.63 -3.42
CA VAL A 239 4.50 -11.89 -4.51
C VAL A 239 5.24 -11.67 -5.82
N ALA A 240 5.77 -12.75 -6.37
CA ALA A 240 6.53 -12.77 -7.61
C ALA A 240 5.92 -13.78 -8.58
N MET A 241 6.16 -13.60 -9.86
CA MET A 241 5.83 -14.63 -10.82
C MET A 241 6.78 -15.82 -10.68
N GLU A 242 6.30 -17.04 -10.96
CA GLU A 242 7.06 -18.29 -10.78
C GLU A 242 8.40 -18.37 -11.55
N LYS A 243 8.68 -17.42 -12.43
CA LYS A 243 9.96 -17.31 -13.14
C LYS A 243 10.57 -15.94 -12.94
N LEU A 244 11.51 -15.82 -12.03
CA LEU A 244 12.50 -14.74 -12.04
C LEU A 244 13.25 -14.80 -13.37
N ILE A 245 13.09 -13.76 -14.20
CA ILE A 245 13.92 -13.62 -15.40
C ILE A 245 15.27 -13.06 -14.95
N PRO A 246 16.38 -13.80 -15.09
CA PRO A 246 17.70 -13.24 -14.87
C PRO A 246 17.95 -12.20 -15.96
N GLY A 247 18.13 -10.93 -15.60
CA GLY A 247 18.48 -9.88 -16.55
C GLY A 247 17.63 -8.61 -16.44
N MET A 248 17.17 -8.25 -15.25
CA MET A 248 16.37 -7.04 -14.98
C MET A 248 17.15 -5.70 -15.18
N VAL A 249 18.18 -5.72 -16.04
CA VAL A 249 18.97 -4.53 -16.40
C VAL A 249 18.34 -3.76 -17.58
N ASP A 250 17.40 -4.35 -18.32
CA ASP A 250 16.75 -3.72 -19.47
C ASP A 250 15.39 -3.03 -19.13
N VAL A 251 15.28 -2.44 -17.95
CA VAL A 251 14.08 -1.67 -17.52
C VAL A 251 13.92 -0.34 -18.30
N LEU A 252 14.65 -0.15 -19.36
CA LEU A 252 14.60 1.07 -20.19
C LEU A 252 13.65 0.95 -21.41
N SER A 253 12.69 0.06 -21.40
CA SER A 253 11.62 0.10 -22.40
C SER A 253 10.70 1.29 -22.14
N VAL A 254 10.86 2.33 -22.93
CA VAL A 254 10.20 3.62 -22.79
C VAL A 254 9.03 3.66 -23.74
N PHE A 255 7.80 3.85 -23.25
CA PHE A 255 6.62 4.07 -24.08
C PHE A 255 6.53 5.54 -24.53
N GLN A 256 5.98 5.78 -25.73
CA GLN A 256 5.79 7.12 -26.32
C GLN A 256 4.46 7.79 -25.86
N ALA A 257 3.93 7.46 -24.70
CA ALA A 257 2.74 8.14 -24.18
C ALA A 257 3.09 9.52 -23.59
N PRO A 258 2.15 10.49 -23.62
CA PRO A 258 2.35 11.77 -22.96
C PRO A 258 2.63 11.57 -21.48
N ARG A 259 3.71 12.18 -20.97
CA ARG A 259 4.05 12.10 -19.55
C ARG A 259 3.20 13.05 -18.71
N ASN A 260 2.86 12.64 -17.51
CA ASN A 260 2.46 13.52 -16.42
C ASN A 260 3.68 13.80 -15.52
N PRO A 261 4.43 14.89 -15.70
CA PRO A 261 5.68 15.10 -14.97
C PRO A 261 5.48 15.30 -13.47
N ALA A 262 4.34 15.84 -13.05
CA ALA A 262 4.05 16.11 -11.65
C ALA A 262 3.53 14.86 -10.91
N GLY A 263 2.84 13.95 -11.61
CA GLY A 263 2.19 12.80 -10.99
C GLY A 263 1.25 13.20 -9.86
N THR A 264 1.12 12.32 -8.88
CA THR A 264 0.28 12.53 -7.67
C THR A 264 1.12 12.73 -6.40
N LEU A 265 2.41 13.06 -6.52
CA LEU A 265 3.31 13.17 -5.37
C LEU A 265 2.81 14.20 -4.35
N PHE A 266 2.41 15.39 -4.82
CA PHE A 266 1.90 16.48 -3.99
C PHE A 266 0.36 16.61 -4.02
N LYS A 267 -0.28 16.21 -5.11
CA LYS A 267 -1.73 16.33 -5.29
C LYS A 267 -2.39 14.97 -5.42
N PRO A 268 -3.63 14.79 -4.92
CA PRO A 268 -4.35 13.52 -5.09
C PRO A 268 -4.69 13.26 -6.57
N GLY A 269 -4.81 11.99 -6.94
CA GLY A 269 -5.38 11.58 -8.21
C GLY A 269 -6.90 11.79 -8.22
N SER A 270 -7.45 11.98 -9.42
CA SER A 270 -8.89 12.22 -9.62
C SER A 270 -9.68 10.96 -10.02
N GLU A 271 -9.00 9.83 -10.23
CA GLU A 271 -9.62 8.59 -10.71
C GLU A 271 -9.30 7.41 -9.80
N GLY A 272 -10.35 6.65 -9.45
CA GLY A 272 -10.21 5.37 -8.76
C GLY A 272 -10.03 4.25 -9.79
N ARG A 273 -8.80 3.78 -9.99
CA ARG A 273 -8.47 2.69 -10.91
C ARG A 273 -7.58 1.65 -10.24
N ILE A 274 -7.88 0.38 -10.52
CA ILE A 274 -7.03 -0.74 -10.10
C ILE A 274 -5.86 -0.90 -11.06
N TYR A 275 -6.13 -0.88 -12.37
CA TYR A 275 -5.16 -1.19 -13.42
C TYR A 275 -4.55 0.07 -14.07
N GLY A 276 -3.33 -0.07 -14.60
CA GLY A 276 -2.65 0.95 -15.39
C GLY A 276 -3.23 1.15 -16.79
N HIS A 277 -2.71 2.13 -17.53
CA HIS A 277 -3.09 2.35 -18.91
C HIS A 277 -2.67 1.17 -19.81
N GLY A 278 -3.52 0.77 -20.74
CA GLY A 278 -3.25 -0.28 -21.70
C GLY A 278 -3.44 -1.70 -21.17
N SER A 279 -3.89 -1.85 -19.93
CA SER A 279 -4.32 -3.13 -19.39
C SER A 279 -5.67 -3.51 -20.02
N LYS A 280 -5.80 -4.77 -20.41
CA LYS A 280 -7.13 -5.29 -20.80
C LYS A 280 -7.96 -5.36 -19.53
N ALA A 281 -8.99 -4.54 -19.42
CA ALA A 281 -10.09 -4.82 -18.51
C ALA A 281 -10.63 -6.20 -18.91
N GLY A 282 -10.45 -7.17 -18.03
CA GLY A 282 -11.01 -8.50 -18.20
C GLY A 282 -12.52 -8.46 -17.98
#